data_b06659ad3c06d59f282b992ef81f4306
#
_entry.id   b06659ad3c06d59f282b992ef81f4306
#
_cell.length_a   1.000
_cell.length_b   1.000
_cell.length_c   1.000
_cell.angle_alpha   90.00
_cell.angle_beta   90.00
_cell.angle_gamma   90.00
#
_symmetry.space_group_name_H-M   'P 1'
#
loop_
_entity.id
_entity.type
_entity.pdbx_description
1 polymer ?
#
loop_
_entity_poly.entity_id
_entity_poly.type
_entity_poly.pdbx_seq_one_letter_code
_entity_poly.pdbx_strand_id
1 'polypeptide(L)'
;MPPQRFHEQFDQIQRSMPDVPLAMGPDDAAEFMYEKGVVLVRDGEEAQVVEDAVRAHFTAAPDLDQEQVRRAGPLTNRSGITRIRVADPGEGGRDGDRAVVHALRSVREHESRAGRRMAARNHVVHIAVNACPGDEPVPAPLSEPPNPAAAGTPHDPATSVGVLVVDTGLMHDYRSCGLLAHTEGDAQVRERDDRGILQQYVGHGTFIAGLVAAVAPNTDITVRGSLDDAGAVLESEFGEKLFEAVDASGWPDILSLSAGTSNGRTDGLLGVETFMRELRAQRTLLVAAAGNNGSDNPFWPAAYAALPGWEDSVLSVGALRSDGESGACFTNHGPWVKVYAPGERLTAPLTGFDSPVPYVYQHSTYDACRYGSGYGCTCQSPAHSGVLSDEGNAAKPDQVMFEGYAQWSGTSFATPVTAGLVAARMTAHKERDPRAARRQLLASEAGSAQVRGVGVPALRPPTWRPVPVVRQAPGL
;
A
#
# COMPACT_ATOMS: atom_id res chain seq x y z
N MET A 1 2.90 -14.32 0.77
CA MET A 1 3.36 -14.14 -0.64
C MET A 1 4.35 -15.25 -0.97
N PRO A 2 4.47 -15.74 -2.23
CA PRO A 2 5.56 -16.60 -2.61
C PRO A 2 6.90 -15.88 -2.42
N PRO A 3 7.93 -16.53 -1.85
CA PRO A 3 9.22 -15.91 -1.62
C PRO A 3 9.81 -15.23 -2.86
N GLN A 4 9.66 -15.85 -4.02
CA GLN A 4 10.12 -15.31 -5.30
C GLN A 4 9.52 -13.93 -5.61
N ARG A 5 8.22 -13.73 -5.42
CA ARG A 5 7.55 -12.44 -5.67
C ARG A 5 8.02 -11.34 -4.73
N PHE A 6 8.31 -11.69 -3.49
CA PHE A 6 8.89 -10.74 -2.54
C PHE A 6 10.30 -10.32 -2.96
N HIS A 7 11.12 -11.26 -3.46
CA HIS A 7 12.43 -10.95 -3.99
C HIS A 7 12.36 -10.07 -5.26
N GLU A 8 11.46 -10.37 -6.19
CA GLU A 8 11.25 -9.56 -7.39
C GLU A 8 10.85 -8.12 -7.05
N GLN A 9 9.96 -7.95 -6.06
CA GLN A 9 9.60 -6.62 -5.58
C GLN A 9 10.78 -5.92 -4.90
N PHE A 10 11.53 -6.64 -4.08
CA PHE A 10 12.73 -6.12 -3.44
C PHE A 10 13.71 -5.59 -4.49
N ASP A 11 14.02 -6.39 -5.50
CA ASP A 11 14.94 -6.00 -6.57
C ASP A 11 14.44 -4.79 -7.35
N GLN A 12 13.13 -4.69 -7.56
CA GLN A 12 12.53 -3.57 -8.25
C GLN A 12 12.60 -2.28 -7.42
N ILE A 13 12.26 -2.35 -6.14
CA ILE A 13 12.37 -1.21 -5.23
C ILE A 13 13.84 -0.79 -5.06
N GLN A 14 14.77 -1.75 -4.95
CA GLN A 14 16.20 -1.44 -4.88
C GLN A 14 16.71 -0.70 -6.13
N ARG A 15 16.18 -1.04 -7.33
CA ARG A 15 16.51 -0.31 -8.56
C ARG A 15 15.91 1.10 -8.62
N SER A 16 14.72 1.31 -8.02
CA SER A 16 14.10 2.65 -7.96
C SER A 16 14.75 3.56 -6.92
N MET A 17 15.43 2.99 -5.94
CA MET A 17 16.15 3.69 -4.87
C MET A 17 17.65 3.33 -4.89
N PRO A 18 18.40 3.63 -5.96
CA PRO A 18 19.78 3.14 -6.14
C PRO A 18 20.73 3.64 -5.05
N ASP A 19 20.49 4.83 -4.51
CA ASP A 19 21.32 5.47 -3.48
C ASP A 19 20.98 4.99 -2.06
N VAL A 20 19.94 4.17 -1.90
CA VAL A 20 19.48 3.65 -0.62
C VAL A 20 19.73 2.15 -0.57
N PRO A 21 20.75 1.69 0.15
CA PRO A 21 20.99 0.25 0.30
C PRO A 21 19.90 -0.39 1.15
N LEU A 22 19.15 -1.32 0.57
CA LEU A 22 18.05 -2.01 1.23
C LEU A 22 18.43 -3.42 1.69
N ALA A 23 17.72 -3.90 2.71
CA ALA A 23 17.72 -5.28 3.17
C ALA A 23 16.32 -5.81 3.36
N MET A 24 16.18 -7.13 3.26
CA MET A 24 14.97 -7.84 3.65
C MET A 24 15.02 -8.18 5.15
N GLY A 25 13.86 -8.18 5.79
CA GLY A 25 13.73 -8.58 7.19
C GLY A 25 14.17 -10.04 7.39
N PRO A 26 14.87 -10.33 8.51
CA PRO A 26 15.39 -11.66 8.80
C PRO A 26 14.31 -12.66 9.27
N ASP A 27 13.07 -12.22 9.37
CA ASP A 27 12.00 -13.00 9.96
C ASP A 27 11.17 -13.65 8.83
N ASP A 28 11.26 -14.97 8.73
CA ASP A 28 10.48 -15.75 7.76
C ASP A 28 8.96 -15.59 7.93
N ALA A 29 8.52 -15.07 9.09
CA ALA A 29 7.12 -14.83 9.40
C ALA A 29 6.62 -13.44 8.98
N ALA A 30 7.50 -12.45 8.83
CA ALA A 30 7.14 -11.08 8.47
C ALA A 30 7.99 -10.58 7.30
N GLU A 31 7.35 -10.47 6.15
CA GLU A 31 7.97 -9.94 4.92
C GLU A 31 8.00 -8.41 5.00
N PHE A 32 9.17 -7.83 5.23
CA PHE A 32 9.41 -6.38 5.19
C PHE A 32 10.81 -6.05 4.66
N MET A 33 10.98 -4.82 4.22
CA MET A 33 12.24 -4.28 3.72
C MET A 33 12.63 -3.07 4.55
N TYR A 34 13.92 -2.77 4.64
CA TYR A 34 14.42 -1.63 5.42
C TYR A 34 15.76 -1.12 4.89
N GLU A 35 16.07 0.14 5.19
CA GLU A 35 17.36 0.76 4.89
C GLU A 35 18.47 0.15 5.76
N LYS A 36 19.56 -0.30 5.13
CA LYS A 36 20.73 -0.82 5.85
C LYS A 36 21.46 0.29 6.60
N GLY A 37 22.01 -0.06 7.74
CA GLY A 37 22.88 0.84 8.50
C GLY A 37 22.17 2.05 9.11
N VAL A 38 20.83 2.08 9.15
CA VAL A 38 20.05 3.19 9.70
C VAL A 38 18.99 2.68 10.67
N VAL A 39 18.83 3.40 11.78
CA VAL A 39 17.70 3.24 12.71
C VAL A 39 16.95 4.56 12.83
N LEU A 40 15.63 4.46 13.04
CA LEU A 40 14.75 5.60 13.32
C LEU A 40 14.55 5.75 14.81
N VAL A 41 14.52 6.99 15.29
CA VAL A 41 14.24 7.35 16.67
C VAL A 41 13.38 8.60 16.70
N ARG A 42 12.64 8.84 17.79
CA ARG A 42 11.94 10.13 17.96
C ARG A 42 12.95 11.24 18.25
N ASP A 43 12.64 12.43 17.75
CA ASP A 43 13.46 13.63 17.94
C ASP A 43 13.62 14.01 19.43
N GLY A 44 14.59 14.88 19.69
CA GLY A 44 14.82 15.48 20.99
C GLY A 44 15.65 14.59 21.94
N GLU A 45 15.24 14.53 23.20
CA GLU A 45 15.96 13.80 24.24
C GLU A 45 16.06 12.29 23.96
N GLU A 46 15.00 11.71 23.34
CA GLU A 46 14.99 10.28 23.03
C GLU A 46 16.05 9.94 21.98
N ALA A 47 16.24 10.79 20.97
CA ALA A 47 17.32 10.62 20.00
C ALA A 47 18.70 10.64 20.65
N GLN A 48 18.93 11.52 21.64
CA GLN A 48 20.19 11.57 22.35
C GLN A 48 20.43 10.31 23.20
N VAL A 49 19.42 9.86 23.92
CA VAL A 49 19.51 8.63 24.74
C VAL A 49 19.84 7.43 23.87
N VAL A 50 19.19 7.30 22.71
CA VAL A 50 19.44 6.19 21.78
C VAL A 50 20.84 6.29 21.18
N GLU A 51 21.26 7.46 20.73
CA GLU A 51 22.59 7.69 20.17
C GLU A 51 23.70 7.32 21.16
N ASP A 52 23.59 7.77 22.42
CA ASP A 52 24.54 7.48 23.47
C ASP A 52 24.58 5.97 23.83
N ALA A 53 23.43 5.32 23.91
CA ALA A 53 23.33 3.88 24.17
C ALA A 53 23.97 3.05 23.06
N VAL A 54 23.72 3.43 21.78
CA VAL A 54 24.33 2.75 20.63
C VAL A 54 25.83 2.94 20.60
N ARG A 55 26.35 4.15 20.81
CA ARG A 55 27.80 4.43 20.88
C ARG A 55 28.47 3.63 21.98
N ALA A 56 27.91 3.63 23.19
CA ALA A 56 28.47 2.88 24.32
C ALA A 56 28.51 1.38 24.00
N HIS A 57 27.47 0.83 23.37
CA HIS A 57 27.43 -0.58 22.98
C HIS A 57 28.49 -0.90 21.91
N PHE A 58 28.67 -0.02 20.91
CA PHE A 58 29.63 -0.20 19.81
C PHE A 58 31.08 -0.09 20.32
N THR A 59 31.36 0.81 21.27
CA THR A 59 32.65 0.88 21.91
C THR A 59 33.07 -0.44 22.58
N ALA A 60 32.10 -1.19 23.11
CA ALA A 60 32.34 -2.49 23.75
C ALA A 60 32.37 -3.66 22.75
N ALA A 61 32.06 -3.46 21.50
CA ALA A 61 31.96 -4.50 20.47
C ALA A 61 33.07 -4.31 19.41
N PRO A 62 34.09 -5.15 19.33
CA PRO A 62 35.29 -4.93 18.50
C PRO A 62 35.03 -4.91 17.00
N ASP A 63 33.88 -5.45 16.57
CA ASP A 63 33.51 -5.53 15.14
C ASP A 63 32.56 -4.41 14.72
N LEU A 64 32.31 -3.42 15.58
CA LEU A 64 31.42 -2.29 15.33
C LEU A 64 32.18 -0.97 15.52
N ASP A 65 31.90 -0.02 14.64
CA ASP A 65 32.59 1.27 14.65
C ASP A 65 31.68 2.37 15.23
N GLN A 66 32.00 2.81 16.44
CA GLN A 66 31.26 3.89 17.11
C GLN A 66 31.31 5.24 16.37
N GLU A 67 32.33 5.50 15.54
CA GLU A 67 32.50 6.73 14.79
C GLU A 67 31.45 6.85 13.65
N GLN A 68 30.86 5.74 13.25
CA GLN A 68 29.78 5.69 12.29
C GLN A 68 28.42 6.08 12.90
N VAL A 69 28.29 6.08 14.22
CA VAL A 69 27.04 6.44 14.91
C VAL A 69 26.86 7.95 14.85
N ARG A 70 26.02 8.42 13.96
CA ARG A 70 25.74 9.84 13.74
C ARG A 70 24.33 10.09 13.26
N ARG A 71 23.77 11.25 13.58
CA ARG A 71 22.49 11.68 13.03
C ARG A 71 22.64 11.94 11.53
N ALA A 72 21.65 11.51 10.76
CA ALA A 72 21.62 11.65 9.30
C ALA A 72 20.32 12.33 8.85
N GLY A 73 20.41 13.27 7.92
CA GLY A 73 19.27 14.01 7.40
C GLY A 73 18.98 15.31 8.16
N PRO A 74 17.85 15.98 7.86
CA PRO A 74 17.47 17.23 8.52
C PRO A 74 17.28 17.00 10.02
N LEU A 75 17.68 18.00 10.82
CA LEU A 75 17.63 17.91 12.29
C LEU A 75 16.21 18.00 12.86
N THR A 76 15.28 18.50 12.08
CA THR A 76 13.87 18.64 12.47
C THR A 76 12.98 18.35 11.26
N ASN A 77 11.95 17.57 11.48
CA ASN A 77 10.86 17.35 10.54
C ASN A 77 9.54 17.30 11.31
N ARG A 78 8.41 17.46 10.63
CA ARG A 78 7.09 17.48 11.26
C ARG A 78 6.69 16.10 11.79
N SER A 79 7.20 15.05 11.20
CA SER A 79 6.98 13.67 11.71
C SER A 79 7.69 13.41 13.05
N GLY A 80 8.64 14.26 13.44
CA GLY A 80 9.35 14.18 14.72
C GLY A 80 10.28 12.97 14.81
N ILE A 81 10.96 12.64 13.71
CA ILE A 81 11.82 11.46 13.59
C ILE A 81 13.24 11.87 13.17
N THR A 82 14.21 11.37 13.92
CA THR A 82 15.64 11.43 13.58
C THR A 82 16.10 10.09 13.01
N ARG A 83 16.86 10.13 11.93
CA ARG A 83 17.62 8.99 11.39
C ARG A 83 18.97 8.95 12.08
N ILE A 84 19.35 7.82 12.66
CA ILE A 84 20.70 7.58 13.18
C ILE A 84 21.37 6.55 12.27
N ARG A 85 22.44 6.98 11.59
CA ARG A 85 23.32 6.07 10.86
C ARG A 85 24.18 5.31 11.88
N VAL A 86 24.22 4.00 11.75
CA VAL A 86 24.96 3.10 12.66
C VAL A 86 26.00 2.27 11.89
N ALA A 87 25.97 2.30 10.58
CA ALA A 87 27.02 1.77 9.71
C ALA A 87 26.95 2.45 8.35
N ASP A 88 28.09 2.62 7.69
CA ASP A 88 28.09 2.93 6.26
C ASP A 88 27.83 1.64 5.49
N PRO A 89 26.97 1.66 4.48
CA PRO A 89 26.70 0.50 3.64
C PRO A 89 27.89 0.27 2.72
N GLY A 90 28.92 -0.43 3.24
CA GLY A 90 30.09 -0.82 2.44
C GLY A 90 29.73 -1.83 1.37
N GLU A 91 30.61 -2.03 0.40
CA GLU A 91 30.52 -2.97 -0.73
C GLU A 91 30.41 -4.47 -0.34
N GLY A 92 29.81 -4.81 0.77
CA GLY A 92 29.63 -6.20 1.24
C GLY A 92 28.33 -6.43 2.00
N GLY A 93 27.60 -5.37 2.32
CA GLY A 93 26.20 -5.40 2.80
C GLY A 93 25.89 -6.10 4.10
N ARG A 94 26.78 -6.94 4.66
CA ARG A 94 26.51 -7.68 5.90
C ARG A 94 26.70 -6.85 7.16
N ASP A 95 27.57 -5.87 7.15
CA ASP A 95 27.92 -5.08 8.31
C ASP A 95 26.78 -4.12 8.71
N GLY A 96 26.08 -3.55 7.71
CA GLY A 96 24.96 -2.65 7.96
C GLY A 96 23.78 -3.32 8.68
N ASP A 97 23.43 -4.54 8.31
CA ASP A 97 22.33 -5.29 8.95
C ASP A 97 22.68 -5.69 10.38
N ARG A 98 23.91 -6.14 10.57
CA ARG A 98 24.44 -6.49 11.89
C ARG A 98 24.44 -5.28 12.81
N ALA A 99 24.91 -4.13 12.35
CA ALA A 99 24.94 -2.88 13.11
C ALA A 99 23.54 -2.44 13.53
N VAL A 100 22.54 -2.52 12.64
CA VAL A 100 21.12 -2.22 12.97
C VAL A 100 20.61 -3.15 14.08
N VAL A 101 20.87 -4.46 13.98
CA VAL A 101 20.47 -5.43 15.03
C VAL A 101 21.11 -5.11 16.37
N HIS A 102 22.39 -4.75 16.39
CA HIS A 102 23.11 -4.37 17.61
C HIS A 102 22.60 -3.05 18.18
N ALA A 103 22.34 -2.04 17.34
CA ALA A 103 21.77 -0.77 17.76
C ALA A 103 20.39 -0.96 18.40
N LEU A 104 19.49 -1.71 17.77
CA LEU A 104 18.17 -2.02 18.34
C LEU A 104 18.26 -2.84 19.64
N ARG A 105 19.29 -3.67 19.78
CA ARG A 105 19.52 -4.44 21.02
C ARG A 105 20.00 -3.54 22.16
N SER A 106 20.87 -2.57 21.88
CA SER A 106 21.46 -1.68 22.88
C SER A 106 20.42 -0.81 23.60
N VAL A 107 19.28 -0.52 22.97
CA VAL A 107 18.24 0.34 23.55
C VAL A 107 17.14 -0.43 24.31
N ARG A 108 17.14 -1.76 24.32
CA ARG A 108 16.08 -2.57 24.94
C ARG A 108 15.82 -2.26 26.40
N GLU A 109 16.88 -2.01 27.19
CA GLU A 109 16.69 -1.65 28.59
C GLU A 109 16.03 -0.28 28.77
N HIS A 110 16.37 0.69 27.91
CA HIS A 110 15.75 2.01 27.91
C HIS A 110 14.27 1.91 27.50
N GLU A 111 13.97 1.11 26.47
CA GLU A 111 12.58 0.83 26.03
C GLU A 111 11.76 0.16 27.14
N SER A 112 12.36 -0.81 27.86
CA SER A 112 11.69 -1.48 28.98
C SER A 112 11.36 -0.52 30.11
N ARG A 113 12.28 0.40 30.45
CA ARG A 113 12.06 1.43 31.47
C ARG A 113 11.03 2.47 31.02
N ALA A 114 11.06 2.85 29.74
CA ALA A 114 10.12 3.81 29.17
C ALA A 114 8.72 3.23 28.91
N GLY A 115 8.59 1.90 28.92
CA GLY A 115 7.34 1.20 28.58
C GLY A 115 6.89 1.40 27.12
N ARG A 116 7.83 1.80 26.25
CA ARG A 116 7.55 2.05 24.82
C ARG A 116 8.80 1.84 23.98
N ARG A 117 8.59 1.57 22.68
CA ARG A 117 9.67 1.50 21.71
C ARG A 117 10.32 2.88 21.53
N MET A 118 11.65 2.94 21.48
CA MET A 118 12.44 4.14 21.26
C MET A 118 13.10 4.15 19.88
N ALA A 119 13.45 2.97 19.35
CA ALA A 119 14.10 2.85 18.05
C ALA A 119 13.43 1.79 17.17
N ALA A 120 13.53 1.99 15.85
CA ALA A 120 13.03 1.06 14.83
C ALA A 120 13.99 0.99 13.64
N ARG A 121 13.81 -0.02 12.79
CA ARG A 121 14.36 0.00 11.44
C ARG A 121 13.71 1.14 10.64
N ASN A 122 14.41 1.67 9.66
CA ASN A 122 13.80 2.54 8.65
C ASN A 122 13.18 1.65 7.58
N HIS A 123 11.92 1.26 7.78
CA HIS A 123 11.23 0.35 6.87
C HIS A 123 10.95 1.00 5.52
N VAL A 124 10.76 0.18 4.50
CA VAL A 124 10.17 0.59 3.23
C VAL A 124 8.66 0.43 3.33
N VAL A 125 7.93 1.53 3.20
CA VAL A 125 6.48 1.55 2.99
C VAL A 125 6.24 1.44 1.49
N HIS A 126 5.38 0.54 1.06
CA HIS A 126 5.19 0.27 -0.36
C HIS A 126 3.75 -0.15 -0.68
N ILE A 127 3.36 0.00 -1.94
CA ILE A 127 2.18 -0.66 -2.48
C ILE A 127 2.42 -2.16 -2.36
N ALA A 128 1.48 -2.87 -1.72
CA ALA A 128 1.65 -4.30 -1.52
C ALA A 128 1.69 -5.02 -2.87
N VAL A 129 2.65 -5.93 -3.02
CA VAL A 129 2.92 -6.65 -4.26
C VAL A 129 1.65 -7.23 -4.86
N ASN A 130 1.55 -7.08 -6.16
CA ASN A 130 0.56 -7.77 -6.96
C ASN A 130 0.96 -9.26 -7.09
N ALA A 131 0.60 -10.05 -6.09
CA ALA A 131 1.05 -11.43 -6.02
C ALA A 131 0.11 -12.40 -6.76
N CYS A 132 -1.13 -11.96 -7.06
CA CYS A 132 -2.14 -12.86 -7.60
C CYS A 132 -3.37 -12.08 -8.12
N PRO A 133 -3.77 -12.20 -9.38
CA PRO A 133 -3.04 -12.83 -10.48
C PRO A 133 -1.72 -12.13 -10.82
N GLY A 134 -0.72 -12.91 -11.23
CA GLY A 134 0.63 -12.37 -11.48
C GLY A 134 0.80 -11.61 -12.80
N ASP A 135 -0.21 -11.64 -13.65
CA ASP A 135 -0.24 -11.02 -14.98
C ASP A 135 -1.04 -9.70 -15.02
N GLU A 136 -1.52 -9.21 -13.89
CA GLU A 136 -2.25 -7.93 -13.84
C GLU A 136 -1.30 -6.73 -13.59
N PRO A 137 -1.68 -5.52 -14.05
CA PRO A 137 -2.93 -5.15 -14.72
C PRO A 137 -3.01 -5.68 -16.16
N VAL A 138 -4.23 -6.08 -16.58
CA VAL A 138 -4.51 -6.47 -17.97
C VAL A 138 -5.48 -5.49 -18.62
N PRO A 139 -5.36 -5.23 -19.95
CA PRO A 139 -6.32 -4.38 -20.64
C PRO A 139 -7.74 -4.91 -20.52
N ALA A 140 -8.70 -4.02 -20.25
CA ALA A 140 -10.10 -4.32 -20.34
C ALA A 140 -10.67 -3.69 -21.64
N PRO A 141 -11.55 -4.41 -22.37
CA PRO A 141 -12.16 -3.87 -23.59
C PRO A 141 -12.94 -2.57 -23.30
N LEU A 142 -12.81 -1.56 -24.17
CA LEU A 142 -13.56 -0.31 -24.05
C LEU A 142 -15.10 -0.51 -24.08
N SER A 143 -15.55 -1.61 -24.66
CA SER A 143 -16.96 -2.00 -24.66
C SER A 143 -17.46 -2.56 -23.32
N GLU A 144 -16.56 -2.89 -22.41
CA GLU A 144 -16.90 -3.41 -21.11
C GLU A 144 -17.01 -2.26 -20.10
N PRO A 145 -18.16 -2.09 -19.41
CA PRO A 145 -18.28 -1.03 -18.42
C PRO A 145 -17.37 -1.33 -17.23
N PRO A 146 -16.94 -0.29 -16.48
CA PRO A 146 -16.21 -0.46 -15.24
C PRO A 146 -16.92 -1.43 -14.28
N ASN A 147 -16.16 -2.10 -13.42
CA ASN A 147 -16.68 -2.97 -12.39
C ASN A 147 -15.99 -2.67 -11.04
N PRO A 148 -16.68 -2.00 -10.09
CA PRO A 148 -18.09 -1.57 -10.10
C PRO A 148 -18.40 -0.52 -11.16
N ALA A 149 -19.63 -0.54 -11.69
CA ALA A 149 -20.10 0.46 -12.63
C ALA A 149 -20.47 1.76 -11.90
N ALA A 150 -20.29 2.89 -12.57
CA ALA A 150 -20.65 4.19 -12.01
C ALA A 150 -22.16 4.29 -11.75
N ALA A 151 -22.53 4.55 -10.50
CA ALA A 151 -23.92 4.81 -10.11
C ALA A 151 -23.98 5.58 -8.78
N GLY A 152 -25.04 6.33 -8.58
CA GLY A 152 -25.28 7.08 -7.36
C GLY A 152 -25.71 8.52 -7.63
N THR A 153 -25.59 9.35 -6.61
CA THR A 153 -25.90 10.78 -6.72
C THR A 153 -24.87 11.47 -7.61
N PRO A 154 -25.30 12.21 -8.65
CA PRO A 154 -24.40 13.00 -9.47
C PRO A 154 -23.62 14.02 -8.63
N HIS A 155 -22.48 14.46 -9.14
CA HIS A 155 -21.64 15.44 -8.48
C HIS A 155 -22.38 16.78 -8.29
N ASP A 156 -22.30 17.29 -7.05
CA ASP A 156 -22.78 18.60 -6.62
C ASP A 156 -21.72 19.23 -5.71
N PRO A 157 -21.05 20.31 -6.16
CA PRO A 157 -19.97 20.95 -5.38
C PRO A 157 -20.40 21.43 -3.99
N ALA A 158 -21.69 21.66 -3.76
CA ALA A 158 -22.20 22.10 -2.45
C ALA A 158 -22.30 20.96 -1.43
N THR A 159 -22.31 19.72 -1.89
CA THR A 159 -22.54 18.53 -1.07
C THR A 159 -21.55 17.39 -1.32
N SER A 160 -20.58 17.62 -2.17
CA SER A 160 -19.53 16.64 -2.49
C SER A 160 -18.73 16.26 -1.24
N VAL A 161 -18.21 15.04 -1.26
CA VAL A 161 -17.37 14.49 -0.20
C VAL A 161 -15.91 14.55 -0.66
N GLY A 162 -15.05 15.14 0.15
CA GLY A 162 -13.61 15.24 -0.13
C GLY A 162 -12.89 13.92 0.13
N VAL A 163 -12.27 13.36 -0.92
CA VAL A 163 -11.46 12.14 -0.82
C VAL A 163 -10.03 12.44 -1.26
N LEU A 164 -9.07 12.27 -0.34
CA LEU A 164 -7.64 12.36 -0.64
C LEU A 164 -7.08 10.95 -0.83
N VAL A 165 -6.48 10.72 -1.99
CA VAL A 165 -5.74 9.49 -2.33
C VAL A 165 -4.25 9.79 -2.24
N VAL A 166 -3.52 9.05 -1.41
CA VAL A 166 -2.06 9.14 -1.31
C VAL A 166 -1.47 7.92 -1.99
N ASP A 167 -0.87 8.12 -3.16
CA ASP A 167 -0.46 7.05 -4.08
C ASP A 167 0.67 7.49 -5.03
N THR A 168 0.73 6.93 -6.25
CA THR A 168 1.77 7.23 -7.26
C THR A 168 1.48 8.46 -8.12
N GLY A 169 0.28 9.04 -8.05
CA GLY A 169 -0.14 10.16 -8.89
C GLY A 169 -1.11 9.74 -10.02
N LEU A 170 -1.41 10.68 -10.90
CA LEU A 170 -2.34 10.53 -12.01
C LEU A 170 -1.59 10.40 -13.35
N MET A 171 -2.07 9.50 -14.21
CA MET A 171 -1.60 9.40 -15.60
C MET A 171 -1.87 10.70 -16.35
N HIS A 172 -1.00 11.04 -17.30
CA HIS A 172 -1.10 12.29 -18.07
C HIS A 172 -2.41 12.47 -18.83
N ASP A 173 -3.05 11.36 -19.24
CA ASP A 173 -4.27 11.33 -20.05
C ASP A 173 -5.58 11.13 -19.25
N TYR A 174 -5.51 11.16 -17.90
CA TYR A 174 -6.67 10.89 -17.05
C TYR A 174 -7.86 11.81 -17.30
N ARG A 175 -7.61 13.05 -17.75
CA ARG A 175 -8.65 14.05 -18.03
C ARG A 175 -9.53 13.69 -19.21
N SER A 176 -9.07 12.81 -20.08
CA SER A 176 -9.85 12.28 -21.21
C SER A 176 -10.86 11.21 -20.77
N CYS A 177 -10.78 10.76 -19.52
CA CYS A 177 -11.77 9.85 -18.92
C CYS A 177 -12.88 10.64 -18.23
N GLY A 178 -14.10 10.60 -18.76
CA GLY A 178 -15.26 11.30 -18.19
C GLY A 178 -15.61 10.87 -16.75
N LEU A 179 -15.25 9.66 -16.33
CA LEU A 179 -15.43 9.19 -14.97
C LEU A 179 -14.57 9.97 -13.95
N LEU A 180 -13.43 10.51 -14.40
CA LEU A 180 -12.47 11.26 -13.58
C LEU A 180 -12.67 12.79 -13.68
N ALA A 181 -13.82 13.26 -14.14
CA ALA A 181 -14.10 14.69 -14.33
C ALA A 181 -13.96 15.55 -13.07
N HIS A 182 -14.15 14.97 -11.88
CA HIS A 182 -14.01 15.62 -10.58
C HIS A 182 -12.79 15.10 -9.80
N THR A 183 -11.74 14.77 -10.55
CA THR A 183 -10.46 14.32 -10.01
C THR A 183 -9.37 15.31 -10.38
N GLU A 184 -8.54 15.66 -9.42
CA GLU A 184 -7.33 16.46 -9.62
C GLU A 184 -6.17 15.88 -8.84
N GLY A 185 -4.97 16.33 -9.08
CA GLY A 185 -3.81 15.91 -8.29
C GLY A 185 -2.49 15.99 -9.03
N ASP A 186 -1.49 15.37 -8.43
CA ASP A 186 -0.14 15.34 -8.93
C ASP A 186 -0.02 14.39 -10.12
N ALA A 187 0.76 14.77 -11.11
CA ALA A 187 1.07 13.89 -12.22
C ALA A 187 2.00 12.76 -11.75
N GLN A 188 1.86 11.59 -12.33
CA GLN A 188 2.84 10.50 -12.21
C GLN A 188 4.21 10.99 -12.69
N VAL A 189 5.22 10.94 -11.82
CA VAL A 189 6.52 11.59 -12.08
C VAL A 189 7.32 10.86 -13.14
N ARG A 190 7.37 9.54 -13.07
CA ARG A 190 8.05 8.67 -14.03
C ARG A 190 7.10 7.59 -14.52
N GLU A 191 6.62 7.75 -15.72
CA GLU A 191 5.76 6.72 -16.32
C GLU A 191 6.57 5.58 -16.93
N ARG A 192 7.79 5.85 -17.37
CA ARG A 192 8.62 4.89 -18.11
C ARG A 192 10.05 4.87 -17.58
N ASP A 193 10.66 3.69 -17.65
CA ASP A 193 12.09 3.52 -17.40
C ASP A 193 12.93 4.01 -18.61
N ASP A 194 14.26 3.96 -18.47
CA ASP A 194 15.21 4.40 -19.52
C ASP A 194 15.08 3.58 -20.82
N ARG A 195 14.41 2.45 -20.77
CA ARG A 195 14.09 1.60 -21.95
C ARG A 195 12.73 1.91 -22.55
N GLY A 196 12.01 2.90 -22.00
CA GLY A 196 10.67 3.27 -22.44
C GLY A 196 9.56 2.33 -21.97
N ILE A 197 9.82 1.50 -20.96
CA ILE A 197 8.86 0.54 -20.39
C ILE A 197 8.15 1.17 -19.22
N LEU A 198 6.81 1.06 -19.16
CA LEU A 198 6.02 1.52 -18.04
C LEU A 198 6.49 0.85 -16.74
N GLN A 199 6.65 1.65 -15.69
CA GLN A 199 6.96 1.15 -14.36
C GLN A 199 5.79 0.33 -13.79
N GLN A 200 6.07 -0.57 -12.87
CA GLN A 200 5.10 -1.58 -12.41
C GLN A 200 3.82 -0.99 -11.83
N TYR A 201 3.90 0.10 -11.08
CA TYR A 201 2.73 0.70 -10.41
C TYR A 201 2.24 1.99 -11.08
N VAL A 202 2.70 2.24 -12.28
CA VAL A 202 2.23 3.38 -13.08
C VAL A 202 0.73 3.25 -13.34
N GLY A 203 0.01 4.35 -13.09
CA GLY A 203 -1.44 4.41 -13.19
C GLY A 203 -2.21 3.85 -11.98
N HIS A 204 -1.52 3.34 -10.94
CA HIS A 204 -2.18 2.80 -9.74
C HIS A 204 -3.06 3.86 -9.06
N GLY A 205 -2.56 5.10 -8.89
CA GLY A 205 -3.36 6.21 -8.35
C GLY A 205 -4.55 6.59 -9.22
N THR A 206 -4.41 6.54 -10.55
CA THR A 206 -5.53 6.77 -11.50
C THR A 206 -6.60 5.69 -11.36
N PHE A 207 -6.19 4.44 -11.27
CA PHE A 207 -7.10 3.30 -11.09
C PHE A 207 -7.89 3.41 -9.78
N ILE A 208 -7.22 3.79 -8.68
CA ILE A 208 -7.84 4.02 -7.37
C ILE A 208 -8.86 5.16 -7.43
N ALA A 209 -8.50 6.30 -8.03
CA ALA A 209 -9.41 7.43 -8.21
C ALA A 209 -10.66 7.03 -9.01
N GLY A 210 -10.47 6.22 -10.06
CA GLY A 210 -11.56 5.68 -10.86
C GLY A 210 -12.52 4.80 -10.06
N LEU A 211 -12.03 3.98 -9.15
CA LEU A 211 -12.87 3.16 -8.27
C LEU A 211 -13.67 4.02 -7.28
N VAL A 212 -13.06 5.05 -6.69
CA VAL A 212 -13.80 5.99 -5.83
C VAL A 212 -14.90 6.68 -6.62
N ALA A 213 -14.58 7.24 -7.81
CA ALA A 213 -15.54 7.95 -8.66
C ALA A 213 -16.69 7.05 -9.14
N ALA A 214 -16.41 5.78 -9.42
CA ALA A 214 -17.44 4.82 -9.83
C ALA A 214 -18.42 4.51 -8.68
N VAL A 215 -17.91 4.32 -7.46
CA VAL A 215 -18.75 3.97 -6.30
C VAL A 215 -19.45 5.19 -5.73
N ALA A 216 -18.83 6.36 -5.78
CA ALA A 216 -19.35 7.61 -5.22
C ALA A 216 -19.13 8.78 -6.20
N PRO A 217 -19.99 8.97 -7.22
CA PRO A 217 -19.83 10.06 -8.18
C PRO A 217 -19.89 11.47 -7.57
N ASN A 218 -20.48 11.63 -6.38
CA ASN A 218 -20.53 12.92 -5.68
C ASN A 218 -19.29 13.10 -4.75
N THR A 219 -18.09 12.93 -5.32
CA THR A 219 -16.82 13.15 -4.60
C THR A 219 -15.93 14.14 -5.34
N ASP A 220 -15.22 14.95 -4.57
CA ASP A 220 -14.04 15.68 -5.05
C ASP A 220 -12.81 14.85 -4.69
N ILE A 221 -12.12 14.33 -5.68
CA ILE A 221 -11.00 13.42 -5.50
C ILE A 221 -9.71 14.16 -5.76
N THR A 222 -8.82 14.18 -4.77
CA THR A 222 -7.45 14.69 -4.93
C THR A 222 -6.47 13.53 -4.81
N VAL A 223 -5.58 13.36 -5.80
CA VAL A 223 -4.53 12.32 -5.77
C VAL A 223 -3.17 12.98 -5.55
N ARG A 224 -2.43 12.52 -4.53
CA ARG A 224 -1.07 12.96 -4.24
C ARG A 224 -0.06 11.88 -4.60
N GLY A 225 0.93 12.26 -5.40
CA GLY A 225 2.06 11.43 -5.81
C GLY A 225 3.13 11.38 -4.73
N SER A 226 2.90 10.58 -3.69
CA SER A 226 3.77 10.47 -2.52
C SER A 226 4.65 9.22 -2.52
N LEU A 227 4.41 8.29 -3.44
CA LEU A 227 5.17 7.07 -3.63
C LEU A 227 6.01 7.18 -4.90
N ASP A 228 7.21 6.60 -4.85
CA ASP A 228 8.13 6.61 -5.99
C ASP A 228 7.69 5.66 -7.13
N ASP A 229 8.48 5.57 -8.19
CA ASP A 229 8.20 4.82 -9.42
C ASP A 229 7.89 3.33 -9.19
N ALA A 230 8.47 2.72 -8.15
CA ALA A 230 8.17 1.34 -7.75
C ALA A 230 7.08 1.26 -6.68
N GLY A 231 6.34 2.34 -6.47
CA GLY A 231 5.29 2.41 -5.46
C GLY A 231 5.82 2.31 -4.04
N ALA A 232 6.98 2.88 -3.74
CA ALA A 232 7.66 2.74 -2.46
C ALA A 232 8.21 4.07 -1.92
N VAL A 233 8.45 4.12 -0.60
CA VAL A 233 9.06 5.25 0.10
C VAL A 233 9.64 4.78 1.43
N LEU A 234 10.69 5.42 1.93
CA LEU A 234 11.21 5.12 3.27
C LEU A 234 10.24 5.59 4.37
N GLU A 235 10.13 4.84 5.45
CA GLU A 235 9.29 5.19 6.61
C GLU A 235 9.64 6.57 7.17
N SER A 236 10.94 6.92 7.17
CA SER A 236 11.42 8.24 7.61
C SER A 236 10.90 9.42 6.79
N GLU A 237 10.49 9.20 5.56
CA GLU A 237 9.97 10.20 4.64
C GLU A 237 8.45 10.14 4.53
N PHE A 238 7.89 8.96 4.75
CA PHE A 238 6.46 8.72 4.54
C PHE A 238 5.58 9.61 5.44
N GLY A 239 5.98 9.81 6.70
CA GLY A 239 5.26 10.72 7.60
C GLY A 239 5.22 12.16 7.09
N GLU A 240 6.33 12.67 6.54
CA GLU A 240 6.40 13.99 5.93
C GLU A 240 5.52 14.08 4.69
N LYS A 241 5.60 13.10 3.79
CA LYS A 241 4.77 13.04 2.58
C LYS A 241 3.27 13.01 2.89
N LEU A 242 2.86 12.34 3.97
CA LEU A 242 1.48 12.40 4.45
C LEU A 242 1.09 13.80 4.95
N PHE A 243 1.99 14.51 5.65
CA PHE A 243 1.76 15.89 6.05
C PHE A 243 1.72 16.84 4.85
N GLU A 244 2.64 16.70 3.90
CA GLU A 244 2.65 17.49 2.65
C GLU A 244 1.32 17.31 1.88
N ALA A 245 0.81 16.07 1.82
CA ALA A 245 -0.44 15.77 1.15
C ALA A 245 -1.64 16.50 1.78
N VAL A 246 -1.75 16.50 3.11
CA VAL A 246 -2.86 17.20 3.81
C VAL A 246 -2.63 18.72 3.90
N ASP A 247 -1.40 19.19 3.93
CA ASP A 247 -1.09 20.64 3.91
C ASP A 247 -1.46 21.26 2.56
N ALA A 248 -1.20 20.55 1.47
CA ALA A 248 -1.52 21.00 0.12
C ALA A 248 -3.02 20.91 -0.22
N SER A 249 -3.76 19.98 0.38
CA SER A 249 -5.17 19.68 0.03
C SER A 249 -6.16 20.06 1.12
N GLY A 250 -5.70 20.34 2.35
CA GLY A 250 -6.52 20.35 3.55
C GLY A 250 -6.83 18.93 4.06
N TRP A 251 -7.30 18.83 5.30
CA TRP A 251 -7.78 17.55 5.84
C TRP A 251 -9.08 17.13 5.12
N PRO A 252 -9.09 16.00 4.41
CA PRO A 252 -10.27 15.54 3.69
C PRO A 252 -11.30 14.93 4.64
N ASP A 253 -12.49 14.62 4.12
CA ASP A 253 -13.41 13.75 4.84
C ASP A 253 -12.82 12.34 4.94
N ILE A 254 -12.31 11.80 3.82
CA ILE A 254 -11.76 10.45 3.75
C ILE A 254 -10.34 10.50 3.15
N LEU A 255 -9.38 9.86 3.81
CA LEU A 255 -8.06 9.61 3.29
C LEU A 255 -7.97 8.13 2.89
N SER A 256 -7.77 7.86 1.60
CA SER A 256 -7.60 6.51 1.03
C SER A 256 -6.11 6.23 0.84
N LEU A 257 -5.62 5.18 1.51
CA LEU A 257 -4.20 4.83 1.48
C LEU A 257 -4.01 3.35 1.11
N SER A 258 -3.42 3.12 -0.05
CA SER A 258 -3.20 1.78 -0.60
C SER A 258 -1.75 1.32 -0.48
N ALA A 259 -1.03 1.81 0.52
CA ALA A 259 0.35 1.45 0.82
C ALA A 259 0.56 1.17 2.30
N GLY A 260 1.61 0.42 2.62
CA GLY A 260 1.97 0.09 3.99
C GLY A 260 3.19 -0.82 4.07
N THR A 261 3.46 -1.32 5.26
CA THR A 261 4.49 -2.32 5.49
C THR A 261 4.21 -3.13 6.74
N SER A 262 4.71 -4.35 6.80
CA SER A 262 4.84 -5.10 8.04
C SER A 262 6.17 -4.70 8.71
N ASN A 263 6.22 -4.73 10.03
CA ASN A 263 7.46 -4.47 10.78
C ASN A 263 7.77 -5.60 11.77
N GLY A 264 7.04 -6.71 11.68
CA GLY A 264 7.15 -7.85 12.60
C GLY A 264 6.70 -7.52 14.03
N ARG A 265 5.96 -6.43 14.26
CA ARG A 265 5.54 -5.93 15.58
C ARG A 265 4.07 -5.52 15.58
N THR A 266 3.57 -5.23 16.77
CA THR A 266 2.17 -4.86 17.02
C THR A 266 1.99 -3.42 17.48
N ASP A 267 3.03 -2.58 17.40
CA ASP A 267 3.05 -1.23 17.98
C ASP A 267 3.16 -0.09 16.95
N GLY A 268 2.91 -0.36 15.67
CA GLY A 268 2.88 0.65 14.60
C GLY A 268 4.26 1.00 14.02
N LEU A 269 4.32 2.08 13.27
CA LEU A 269 5.52 2.64 12.66
C LEU A 269 5.89 3.96 13.35
N LEU A 270 7.17 4.15 13.69
CA LEU A 270 7.63 5.39 14.32
C LEU A 270 7.47 6.59 13.39
N GLY A 271 7.78 6.40 12.10
CA GLY A 271 7.78 7.48 11.09
C GLY A 271 6.41 8.09 10.83
N VAL A 272 5.32 7.38 11.12
CA VAL A 272 3.96 7.90 10.92
C VAL A 272 3.22 8.23 12.22
N GLU A 273 3.83 8.01 13.38
CA GLU A 273 3.16 8.13 14.68
C GLU A 273 2.60 9.53 14.92
N THR A 274 3.35 10.57 14.57
CA THR A 274 2.90 11.96 14.75
C THR A 274 1.74 12.29 13.81
N PHE A 275 1.83 11.90 12.53
CA PHE A 275 0.73 12.06 11.58
C PHE A 275 -0.54 11.33 12.06
N MET A 276 -0.42 10.09 12.48
CA MET A 276 -1.55 9.33 12.98
C MET A 276 -2.20 9.99 14.20
N ARG A 277 -1.40 10.55 15.11
CA ARG A 277 -1.91 11.31 16.27
C ARG A 277 -2.71 12.55 15.86
N GLU A 278 -2.23 13.32 14.87
CA GLU A 278 -2.95 14.46 14.32
C GLU A 278 -4.22 14.01 13.59
N LEU A 279 -4.14 12.99 12.72
CA LEU A 279 -5.32 12.43 12.04
C LEU A 279 -6.43 12.04 13.04
N ARG A 280 -6.07 11.45 14.17
CA ARG A 280 -7.05 11.08 15.20
C ARG A 280 -7.78 12.29 15.76
N ALA A 281 -7.10 13.43 15.87
CA ALA A 281 -7.68 14.69 16.34
C ALA A 281 -8.59 15.35 15.29
N GLN A 282 -8.45 15.00 14.01
CA GLN A 282 -9.32 15.46 12.94
C GLN A 282 -10.59 14.61 12.84
N ARG A 283 -11.54 15.05 11.99
CA ARG A 283 -12.71 14.23 11.62
C ARG A 283 -12.40 13.20 10.55
N THR A 284 -11.31 13.36 9.83
CA THR A 284 -10.91 12.51 8.72
C THR A 284 -10.94 11.03 9.10
N LEU A 285 -11.50 10.20 8.21
CA LEU A 285 -11.42 8.75 8.30
C LEU A 285 -10.27 8.26 7.40
N LEU A 286 -9.31 7.55 7.96
CA LEU A 286 -8.33 6.80 7.18
C LEU A 286 -8.92 5.45 6.78
N VAL A 287 -9.01 5.19 5.48
CA VAL A 287 -9.33 3.88 4.90
C VAL A 287 -8.05 3.32 4.31
N ALA A 288 -7.55 2.20 4.85
CA ALA A 288 -6.22 1.71 4.53
C ALA A 288 -6.20 0.23 4.14
N ALA A 289 -5.40 -0.11 3.13
CA ALA A 289 -5.25 -1.45 2.60
C ALA A 289 -4.58 -2.40 3.59
N ALA A 290 -5.14 -3.60 3.75
CA ALA A 290 -4.61 -4.61 4.64
C ALA A 290 -3.31 -5.26 4.13
N GLY A 291 -2.99 -5.13 2.84
CA GLY A 291 -1.82 -5.76 2.21
C GLY A 291 -2.12 -7.09 1.54
N ASN A 292 -1.21 -7.52 0.67
CA ASN A 292 -1.39 -8.65 -0.25
C ASN A 292 -0.46 -9.85 0.05
N ASN A 293 0.01 -9.97 1.28
CA ASN A 293 0.96 -11.03 1.68
C ASN A 293 0.27 -12.35 2.02
N GLY A 294 -1.07 -12.35 2.14
CA GLY A 294 -1.85 -13.51 2.61
C GLY A 294 -1.51 -13.91 4.05
N SER A 295 -1.08 -12.94 4.85
CA SER A 295 -0.57 -13.09 6.21
C SER A 295 -1.53 -12.51 7.22
N ASP A 296 -1.43 -12.96 8.48
CA ASP A 296 -2.11 -12.38 9.63
C ASP A 296 -1.24 -11.35 10.38
N ASN A 297 0.02 -11.18 9.95
CA ASN A 297 0.89 -10.15 10.48
C ASN A 297 0.29 -8.76 10.27
N PRO A 298 0.34 -7.87 11.29
CA PRO A 298 -0.09 -6.49 11.16
C PRO A 298 0.61 -5.78 10.00
N PHE A 299 -0.17 -5.12 9.15
CA PHE A 299 0.29 -4.28 8.05
C PHE A 299 -0.07 -2.82 8.36
N TRP A 300 0.95 -1.98 8.48
CA TRP A 300 0.80 -0.60 8.95
C TRP A 300 0.78 0.38 7.79
N PRO A 301 -0.11 1.42 7.83
CA PRO A 301 -0.89 1.88 8.99
C PRO A 301 -2.27 1.24 9.16
N ALA A 302 -2.73 0.34 8.28
CA ALA A 302 -4.06 -0.26 8.39
C ALA A 302 -4.33 -0.92 9.76
N ALA A 303 -3.32 -1.57 10.34
CA ALA A 303 -3.45 -2.28 11.60
C ALA A 303 -3.69 -1.36 12.83
N TYR A 304 -3.54 -0.03 12.70
CA TYR A 304 -4.00 0.90 13.73
C TYR A 304 -5.48 0.71 14.05
N ALA A 305 -6.29 0.23 13.11
CA ALA A 305 -7.71 -0.06 13.32
C ALA A 305 -8.00 -1.01 14.50
N ALA A 306 -7.01 -1.80 14.94
CA ALA A 306 -7.13 -2.71 16.07
C ALA A 306 -6.56 -2.15 17.38
N LEU A 307 -5.87 -1.03 17.35
CA LEU A 307 -5.29 -0.44 18.55
C LEU A 307 -6.35 0.35 19.33
N PRO A 308 -6.32 0.28 20.67
CA PRO A 308 -7.28 1.03 21.51
C PRO A 308 -7.30 2.53 21.21
N GLY A 309 -8.51 3.08 20.98
CA GLY A 309 -8.73 4.49 20.69
C GLY A 309 -8.47 4.91 19.23
N TRP A 310 -8.24 3.94 18.33
CA TRP A 310 -8.09 4.17 16.89
C TRP A 310 -9.25 3.63 16.06
N GLU A 311 -10.13 2.88 16.67
CA GLU A 311 -11.19 2.11 16.04
C GLU A 311 -12.09 2.97 15.16
N ASP A 312 -12.33 4.22 15.56
CA ASP A 312 -13.16 5.16 14.80
C ASP A 312 -12.39 5.91 13.71
N SER A 313 -11.08 6.05 13.85
CA SER A 313 -10.26 6.89 12.97
C SER A 313 -9.68 6.12 11.77
N VAL A 314 -9.56 4.79 11.90
CA VAL A 314 -8.96 3.92 10.89
C VAL A 314 -9.90 2.79 10.54
N LEU A 315 -10.06 2.53 9.25
CA LEU A 315 -10.76 1.37 8.70
C LEU A 315 -9.80 0.56 7.84
N SER A 316 -9.40 -0.62 8.33
CA SER A 316 -8.56 -1.55 7.57
C SER A 316 -9.41 -2.42 6.65
N VAL A 317 -8.97 -2.55 5.40
CA VAL A 317 -9.75 -3.17 4.33
C VAL A 317 -8.98 -4.34 3.71
N GLY A 318 -9.57 -5.53 3.79
CA GLY A 318 -9.14 -6.72 3.06
C GLY A 318 -9.87 -6.87 1.73
N ALA A 319 -9.35 -7.72 0.85
CA ALA A 319 -9.92 -7.97 -0.47
C ALA A 319 -10.80 -9.23 -0.48
N LEU A 320 -11.99 -9.10 -1.03
CA LEU A 320 -12.80 -10.24 -1.45
C LEU A 320 -12.34 -10.75 -2.81
N ARG A 321 -12.48 -12.05 -3.01
CA ARG A 321 -12.33 -12.72 -4.30
C ARG A 321 -13.39 -12.23 -5.30
N SER A 322 -13.13 -12.43 -6.58
CA SER A 322 -14.01 -11.99 -7.68
C SER A 322 -15.45 -12.49 -7.61
N ASP A 323 -15.71 -13.62 -6.95
CA ASP A 323 -17.07 -14.15 -6.68
C ASP A 323 -17.76 -13.48 -5.48
N GLY A 324 -17.01 -12.76 -4.63
CA GLY A 324 -17.50 -12.09 -3.43
C GLY A 324 -17.86 -13.01 -2.26
N GLU A 325 -17.64 -14.32 -2.36
CA GLU A 325 -18.01 -15.29 -1.31
C GLU A 325 -16.91 -15.46 -0.27
N SER A 326 -15.64 -15.33 -0.71
CA SER A 326 -14.48 -15.52 0.15
C SER A 326 -13.48 -14.38 0.00
N GLY A 327 -12.51 -14.32 0.93
CA GLY A 327 -11.35 -13.45 0.76
C GLY A 327 -10.50 -13.87 -0.43
N ALA A 328 -9.89 -12.90 -1.12
CA ALA A 328 -8.90 -13.17 -2.15
C ALA A 328 -7.70 -13.94 -1.56
N CYS A 329 -7.02 -14.75 -2.37
CA CYS A 329 -5.92 -15.59 -1.90
C CYS A 329 -4.76 -14.77 -1.30
N PHE A 330 -4.52 -13.60 -1.85
CA PHE A 330 -3.45 -12.69 -1.43
C PHE A 330 -3.80 -11.85 -0.21
N THR A 331 -5.10 -11.66 0.11
CA THR A 331 -5.50 -10.70 1.15
C THR A 331 -4.90 -11.04 2.51
N ASN A 332 -4.33 -10.04 3.17
CA ASN A 332 -4.02 -10.18 4.59
C ASN A 332 -5.30 -10.32 5.40
N HIS A 333 -5.20 -10.93 6.56
CA HIS A 333 -6.34 -11.31 7.38
C HIS A 333 -6.03 -11.19 8.88
N GLY A 334 -7.01 -11.45 9.71
CA GLY A 334 -6.85 -11.39 11.16
C GLY A 334 -7.76 -10.36 11.82
N PRO A 335 -7.77 -10.26 13.17
CA PRO A 335 -8.71 -9.42 13.91
C PRO A 335 -8.49 -7.92 13.71
N TRP A 336 -7.35 -7.55 13.16
CA TRP A 336 -7.03 -6.17 12.83
C TRP A 336 -7.63 -5.71 11.49
N VAL A 337 -8.03 -6.62 10.61
CA VAL A 337 -8.77 -6.29 9.39
C VAL A 337 -10.26 -6.17 9.71
N LYS A 338 -10.84 -4.98 9.53
CA LYS A 338 -12.18 -4.66 10.02
C LYS A 338 -13.29 -4.93 9.03
N VAL A 339 -13.00 -4.88 7.74
CA VAL A 339 -13.98 -5.12 6.68
C VAL A 339 -13.29 -5.66 5.44
N TYR A 340 -14.04 -6.38 4.62
CA TYR A 340 -13.58 -6.85 3.32
C TYR A 340 -14.49 -6.29 2.22
N ALA A 341 -13.91 -5.93 1.08
CA ALA A 341 -14.64 -5.44 -0.09
C ALA A 341 -14.07 -6.06 -1.37
N PRO A 342 -14.81 -6.03 -2.50
CA PRO A 342 -14.27 -6.51 -3.77
C PRO A 342 -12.89 -5.93 -4.04
N GLY A 343 -11.92 -6.80 -4.33
CA GLY A 343 -10.54 -6.40 -4.56
C GLY A 343 -9.82 -7.31 -5.56
N GLU A 344 -10.53 -8.24 -6.20
CA GLU A 344 -9.97 -9.10 -7.23
C GLU A 344 -10.70 -8.87 -8.56
N ARG A 345 -9.93 -8.65 -9.64
CA ARG A 345 -10.40 -8.45 -11.02
C ARG A 345 -11.40 -7.30 -11.16
N LEU A 346 -11.10 -6.18 -10.51
CA LEU A 346 -11.86 -4.95 -10.70
C LEU A 346 -11.47 -4.27 -12.01
N THR A 347 -12.44 -3.60 -12.66
CA THR A 347 -12.20 -2.86 -13.90
C THR A 347 -12.36 -1.37 -13.64
N ALA A 348 -11.30 -0.59 -13.89
CA ALA A 348 -11.30 0.86 -13.68
C ALA A 348 -10.39 1.57 -14.68
N PRO A 349 -10.46 2.92 -14.78
CA PRO A 349 -9.59 3.72 -15.65
C PRO A 349 -8.11 3.49 -15.31
N LEU A 350 -7.26 3.38 -16.34
CA LEU A 350 -5.81 3.32 -16.17
C LEU A 350 -5.12 4.36 -17.05
N THR A 351 -4.94 4.09 -18.33
CA THR A 351 -4.26 4.95 -19.32
C THR A 351 -4.61 4.50 -20.75
N GLY A 352 -4.24 5.28 -21.74
CA GLY A 352 -4.52 4.97 -23.15
C GLY A 352 -5.81 5.62 -23.65
N PHE A 353 -6.31 6.66 -22.96
CA PHE A 353 -7.53 7.39 -23.36
C PHE A 353 -7.32 8.26 -24.59
N ASP A 354 -6.14 8.85 -24.73
CA ASP A 354 -5.80 9.71 -25.90
C ASP A 354 -5.21 8.88 -27.05
N SER A 355 -4.42 7.87 -26.72
CA SER A 355 -3.83 6.93 -27.67
C SER A 355 -3.40 5.65 -26.96
N PRO A 356 -3.44 4.47 -27.63
CA PRO A 356 -3.02 3.23 -27.01
C PRO A 356 -1.61 3.28 -26.44
N VAL A 357 -1.43 2.76 -25.23
CA VAL A 357 -0.15 2.75 -24.51
C VAL A 357 0.37 1.32 -24.37
N PRO A 358 1.59 1.01 -24.85
CA PRO A 358 2.16 -0.30 -24.71
C PRO A 358 2.63 -0.54 -23.26
N TYR A 359 2.28 -1.72 -22.73
CA TYR A 359 2.74 -2.21 -21.45
C TYR A 359 3.47 -3.54 -21.65
N VAL A 360 4.61 -3.67 -21.01
CA VAL A 360 5.41 -4.90 -21.05
C VAL A 360 5.42 -5.49 -19.64
N TYR A 361 5.00 -6.74 -19.50
CA TYR A 361 5.04 -7.43 -18.22
C TYR A 361 6.49 -7.61 -17.74
N GLN A 362 6.73 -7.16 -16.50
CA GLN A 362 8.06 -7.11 -15.89
C GLN A 362 8.25 -8.20 -14.84
N HIS A 363 7.32 -9.17 -14.78
CA HIS A 363 7.36 -10.22 -13.79
C HIS A 363 7.74 -11.56 -14.39
N SER A 364 8.40 -12.38 -13.61
CA SER A 364 8.57 -13.77 -13.93
C SER A 364 7.23 -14.49 -14.01
N THR A 365 7.19 -15.56 -14.80
CA THR A 365 6.06 -16.47 -14.80
C THR A 365 5.83 -17.02 -13.40
N TYR A 366 4.59 -17.05 -13.00
CA TYR A 366 4.20 -17.46 -11.67
C TYR A 366 4.12 -18.97 -11.56
N ASP A 367 5.10 -19.63 -10.95
CA ASP A 367 5.19 -21.08 -10.92
C ASP A 367 4.29 -21.77 -9.90
N ALA A 368 4.00 -21.11 -8.79
CA ALA A 368 3.24 -21.72 -7.71
C ALA A 368 2.44 -20.72 -6.90
N CYS A 369 1.17 -20.99 -6.71
CA CYS A 369 0.37 -20.31 -5.72
C CYS A 369 0.70 -20.87 -4.32
N ARG A 370 1.02 -19.99 -3.35
CA ARG A 370 1.22 -20.35 -1.93
C ARG A 370 0.09 -21.20 -1.37
N TYR A 371 -1.12 -21.01 -1.89
CA TYR A 371 -2.34 -21.60 -1.38
C TYR A 371 -2.78 -22.82 -2.17
N GLY A 372 -2.08 -23.15 -3.25
CA GLY A 372 -2.31 -24.33 -4.07
C GLY A 372 -3.67 -24.36 -4.79
N SER A 373 -3.88 -25.44 -5.52
CA SER A 373 -5.11 -25.66 -6.32
C SER A 373 -6.39 -25.73 -5.48
N GLY A 374 -6.28 -26.06 -4.20
CA GLY A 374 -7.44 -26.15 -3.29
C GLY A 374 -8.16 -24.83 -3.03
N TYR A 375 -7.52 -23.67 -3.34
CA TYR A 375 -8.15 -22.37 -3.16
C TYR A 375 -9.04 -21.94 -4.34
N GLY A 376 -9.01 -22.68 -5.45
CA GLY A 376 -9.78 -22.37 -6.66
C GLY A 376 -9.35 -21.07 -7.35
N CYS A 377 -8.08 -20.73 -7.26
CA CYS A 377 -7.49 -19.51 -7.83
C CYS A 377 -7.08 -19.74 -9.29
N THR A 378 -7.25 -18.71 -10.14
CA THR A 378 -6.85 -18.71 -11.55
C THR A 378 -5.41 -18.28 -11.80
N CYS A 379 -4.68 -17.89 -10.76
CA CYS A 379 -3.31 -17.36 -10.86
C CYS A 379 -2.24 -18.41 -11.23
N GLN A 380 -2.58 -19.67 -11.32
CA GLN A 380 -1.65 -20.76 -11.70
C GLN A 380 -1.30 -20.78 -13.20
N SER A 381 -2.07 -20.05 -14.00
CA SER A 381 -1.89 -19.98 -15.45
C SER A 381 -2.11 -18.54 -15.89
N PRO A 382 -1.16 -17.63 -15.62
CA PRO A 382 -1.28 -16.25 -16.06
C PRO A 382 -1.34 -16.18 -17.58
N ALA A 383 -2.19 -15.30 -18.10
CA ALA A 383 -2.34 -15.09 -19.55
C ALA A 383 -1.10 -14.38 -20.13
N HIS A 384 -0.42 -13.61 -19.33
CA HIS A 384 0.75 -12.83 -19.72
C HIS A 384 1.91 -13.06 -18.75
N SER A 385 3.11 -13.11 -19.29
CA SER A 385 4.30 -13.28 -18.50
C SER A 385 5.47 -12.52 -19.13
N GLY A 386 6.44 -12.14 -18.30
CA GLY A 386 7.65 -11.51 -18.80
C GLY A 386 8.70 -11.45 -17.72
N VAL A 387 9.92 -11.77 -18.11
CA VAL A 387 11.12 -11.51 -17.33
C VAL A 387 11.94 -10.50 -18.10
N LEU A 388 12.15 -9.33 -17.54
CA LEU A 388 13.15 -8.39 -18.02
C LEU A 388 14.48 -8.78 -17.37
N SER A 389 15.32 -9.53 -18.07
CA SER A 389 16.69 -9.74 -17.61
C SER A 389 17.56 -8.55 -18.03
N ASP A 390 18.47 -8.14 -17.16
CA ASP A 390 19.47 -7.11 -17.45
C ASP A 390 20.42 -7.53 -18.60
N GLU A 391 20.49 -8.82 -18.91
CA GLU A 391 21.36 -9.40 -19.94
C GLU A 391 20.74 -9.45 -21.35
N GLY A 392 19.53 -8.95 -21.55
CA GLY A 392 18.91 -8.86 -22.88
C GLY A 392 18.54 -10.22 -23.53
N ASN A 393 18.65 -11.31 -22.80
CA ASN A 393 18.48 -12.67 -23.29
C ASN A 393 17.23 -13.39 -22.74
N ALA A 394 16.36 -12.67 -22.07
CA ALA A 394 15.09 -13.24 -21.65
C ALA A 394 14.20 -13.51 -22.86
N ALA A 395 13.39 -14.53 -22.78
CA ALA A 395 12.23 -14.70 -23.67
C ALA A 395 11.54 -13.33 -23.79
N LYS A 396 11.16 -12.93 -25.00
CA LYS A 396 10.51 -11.63 -25.23
C LYS A 396 9.34 -11.51 -24.26
N PRO A 397 9.33 -10.48 -23.39
CA PRO A 397 8.22 -10.30 -22.48
C PRO A 397 6.92 -10.05 -23.26
N ASP A 398 5.81 -10.56 -22.75
CA ASP A 398 4.51 -10.28 -23.34
C ASP A 398 4.23 -8.78 -23.33
N GLN A 399 3.75 -8.27 -24.43
CA GLN A 399 3.37 -6.88 -24.60
C GLN A 399 1.88 -6.78 -24.87
N VAL A 400 1.20 -5.87 -24.17
CA VAL A 400 -0.21 -5.56 -24.36
C VAL A 400 -0.40 -4.06 -24.54
N MET A 401 -1.56 -3.67 -25.13
CA MET A 401 -1.91 -2.26 -25.34
C MET A 401 -3.05 -1.89 -24.40
N PHE A 402 -2.86 -0.84 -23.59
CA PHE A 402 -3.96 -0.23 -22.83
C PHE A 402 -4.65 0.83 -23.68
N GLU A 403 -5.98 0.81 -23.63
CA GLU A 403 -6.86 1.69 -24.39
C GLU A 403 -7.93 2.32 -23.48
N GLY A 404 -7.52 2.70 -22.25
CA GLY A 404 -8.33 3.38 -21.26
C GLY A 404 -8.55 2.61 -19.99
N TYR A 405 -9.17 1.44 -20.04
CA TYR A 405 -9.51 0.64 -18.87
C TYR A 405 -8.57 -0.56 -18.69
N ALA A 406 -8.42 -0.96 -17.42
CA ALA A 406 -7.70 -2.17 -17.08
C ALA A 406 -8.48 -2.99 -16.06
N GLN A 407 -8.12 -4.27 -15.93
CA GLN A 407 -8.53 -5.14 -14.85
C GLN A 407 -7.34 -5.37 -13.91
N TRP A 408 -7.58 -5.18 -12.61
CA TRP A 408 -6.53 -5.29 -11.61
C TRP A 408 -7.03 -5.81 -10.27
N SER A 409 -6.13 -6.44 -9.48
CA SER A 409 -6.43 -7.07 -8.19
C SER A 409 -5.49 -6.56 -7.09
N GLY A 410 -6.03 -6.38 -5.88
CA GLY A 410 -5.29 -5.97 -4.69
C GLY A 410 -6.20 -5.47 -3.57
N THR A 411 -5.74 -5.54 -2.33
CA THR A 411 -6.36 -4.80 -1.22
C THR A 411 -6.31 -3.28 -1.48
N SER A 412 -5.35 -2.86 -2.30
CA SER A 412 -5.25 -1.50 -2.84
C SER A 412 -6.52 -1.03 -3.54
N PHE A 413 -7.30 -1.94 -4.10
CA PHE A 413 -8.53 -1.62 -4.83
C PHE A 413 -9.79 -1.86 -4.00
N ALA A 414 -9.77 -2.79 -3.06
CA ALA A 414 -10.82 -2.92 -2.05
C ALA A 414 -10.93 -1.68 -1.16
N THR A 415 -9.82 -0.99 -0.93
CA THR A 415 -9.72 0.24 -0.12
C THR A 415 -10.51 1.40 -0.73
N PRO A 416 -10.28 1.84 -1.98
CA PRO A 416 -11.06 2.90 -2.61
C PRO A 416 -12.54 2.53 -2.83
N VAL A 417 -12.84 1.26 -3.08
CA VAL A 417 -14.24 0.77 -3.09
C VAL A 417 -14.91 1.04 -1.74
N THR A 418 -14.23 0.73 -0.63
CA THR A 418 -14.74 0.98 0.72
C THR A 418 -14.82 2.49 1.02
N ALA A 419 -13.82 3.28 0.63
CA ALA A 419 -13.83 4.74 0.77
C ALA A 419 -15.02 5.35 0.00
N GLY A 420 -15.24 4.91 -1.23
CA GLY A 420 -16.41 5.30 -2.04
C GLY A 420 -17.73 4.92 -1.38
N LEU A 421 -17.86 3.72 -0.79
CA LEU A 421 -19.09 3.33 -0.08
C LEU A 421 -19.37 4.22 1.14
N VAL A 422 -18.34 4.62 1.89
CA VAL A 422 -18.49 5.58 2.99
C VAL A 422 -18.92 6.95 2.43
N ALA A 423 -18.30 7.43 1.36
CA ALA A 423 -18.66 8.71 0.73
C ALA A 423 -20.09 8.69 0.17
N ALA A 424 -20.48 7.61 -0.52
CA ALA A 424 -21.85 7.42 -1.00
C ALA A 424 -22.88 7.44 0.15
N ARG A 425 -22.54 6.81 1.29
CA ARG A 425 -23.36 6.85 2.50
C ARG A 425 -23.49 8.26 3.07
N MET A 426 -22.38 9.02 3.13
CA MET A 426 -22.39 10.43 3.56
C MET A 426 -23.36 11.25 2.71
N THR A 427 -23.26 11.13 1.39
CA THR A 427 -24.14 11.83 0.44
C THR A 427 -25.59 11.41 0.61
N ALA A 428 -25.89 10.11 0.60
CA ALA A 428 -27.26 9.60 0.64
C ALA A 428 -28.02 9.98 1.93
N HIS A 429 -27.31 10.08 3.04
CA HIS A 429 -27.90 10.38 4.36
C HIS A 429 -27.59 11.80 4.88
N LYS A 430 -26.92 12.62 4.07
CA LYS A 430 -26.45 13.97 4.46
C LYS A 430 -25.62 13.95 5.75
N GLU A 431 -24.90 12.86 5.97
CA GLU A 431 -23.99 12.71 7.09
C GLU A 431 -22.66 13.44 6.77
N ARG A 432 -22.23 14.29 7.67
CA ARG A 432 -20.99 15.08 7.50
C ARG A 432 -19.79 14.51 8.25
N ASP A 433 -20.01 13.52 9.11
CA ASP A 433 -18.95 12.83 9.82
C ASP A 433 -18.67 11.48 9.15
N PRO A 434 -17.53 11.32 8.45
CA PRO A 434 -17.19 10.08 7.76
C PRO A 434 -17.07 8.89 8.73
N ARG A 435 -16.69 9.13 9.99
CA ARG A 435 -16.60 8.09 11.02
C ARG A 435 -17.99 7.62 11.44
N ALA A 436 -18.96 8.53 11.53
CA ALA A 436 -20.35 8.16 11.77
C ALA A 436 -20.95 7.42 10.58
N ALA A 437 -20.70 7.90 9.34
CA ALA A 437 -21.13 7.24 8.12
C ALA A 437 -20.57 5.81 8.03
N ARG A 438 -19.27 5.61 8.33
CA ARG A 438 -18.62 4.29 8.39
C ARG A 438 -19.31 3.37 9.40
N ARG A 439 -19.56 3.84 10.64
CA ARG A 439 -20.25 3.02 11.67
C ARG A 439 -21.65 2.59 11.20
N GLN A 440 -22.40 3.52 10.63
CA GLN A 440 -23.73 3.25 10.09
C GLN A 440 -23.68 2.26 8.93
N LEU A 441 -22.74 2.44 7.98
CA LEU A 441 -22.54 1.56 6.84
C LEU A 441 -22.28 0.12 7.28
N LEU A 442 -21.33 -0.05 8.19
CA LEU A 442 -21.00 -1.37 8.71
C LEU A 442 -22.16 -2.03 9.48
N ALA A 443 -22.94 -1.25 10.21
CA ALA A 443 -24.08 -1.78 10.98
C ALA A 443 -25.28 -2.16 10.11
N SER A 444 -25.50 -1.47 8.97
CA SER A 444 -26.72 -1.63 8.16
C SER A 444 -26.51 -2.39 6.85
N GLU A 445 -25.32 -2.36 6.27
CA GLU A 445 -25.08 -2.85 4.91
C GLU A 445 -23.99 -3.93 4.82
N ALA A 446 -23.20 -4.14 5.91
CA ALA A 446 -22.22 -5.21 5.90
C ALA A 446 -22.90 -6.58 5.91
N GLY A 447 -22.69 -7.33 4.84
CA GLY A 447 -22.97 -8.75 4.78
C GLY A 447 -21.84 -9.58 5.40
N SER A 448 -21.78 -10.85 5.09
CA SER A 448 -20.71 -11.75 5.54
C SER A 448 -19.97 -12.37 4.36
N ALA A 449 -18.70 -12.67 4.58
CA ALA A 449 -17.87 -13.49 3.69
C ALA A 449 -17.00 -14.44 4.53
N GLN A 450 -16.37 -15.42 3.90
CA GLN A 450 -15.47 -16.35 4.55
C GLN A 450 -14.01 -16.02 4.22
N VAL A 451 -13.19 -15.77 5.23
CA VAL A 451 -11.75 -15.55 5.06
C VAL A 451 -10.99 -16.52 5.95
N ARG A 452 -10.23 -17.41 5.35
CA ARG A 452 -9.49 -18.47 6.09
C ARG A 452 -10.36 -19.25 7.08
N GLY A 453 -11.62 -19.52 6.71
CA GLY A 453 -12.56 -20.25 7.57
C GLY A 453 -13.23 -19.41 8.66
N VAL A 454 -12.99 -18.10 8.68
CA VAL A 454 -13.62 -17.17 9.65
C VAL A 454 -14.64 -16.30 8.92
N GLY A 455 -15.85 -16.18 9.49
CA GLY A 455 -16.86 -15.24 9.01
C GLY A 455 -16.47 -13.80 9.34
N VAL A 456 -16.44 -12.94 8.33
CA VAL A 456 -15.99 -11.53 8.45
C VAL A 456 -17.01 -10.57 7.86
N PRO A 457 -17.06 -9.30 8.31
CA PRO A 457 -17.87 -8.27 7.69
C PRO A 457 -17.42 -8.01 6.24
N ALA A 458 -18.38 -7.91 5.32
CA ALA A 458 -18.12 -7.71 3.91
C ALA A 458 -19.06 -6.67 3.31
N LEU A 459 -18.49 -5.66 2.63
CA LEU A 459 -19.21 -4.63 1.90
C LEU A 459 -19.13 -4.90 0.40
N ARG A 460 -20.21 -4.66 -0.31
CA ARG A 460 -20.29 -4.83 -1.77
C ARG A 460 -21.04 -3.67 -2.39
N PRO A 461 -20.44 -2.91 -3.32
CA PRO A 461 -21.18 -1.87 -4.03
C PRO A 461 -22.37 -2.49 -4.78
N PRO A 462 -23.54 -1.85 -4.81
CA PRO A 462 -24.71 -2.38 -5.52
C PRO A 462 -24.47 -2.60 -7.03
N THR A 463 -23.54 -1.86 -7.61
CA THR A 463 -23.18 -1.94 -9.03
C THR A 463 -22.03 -2.90 -9.32
N TRP A 464 -21.41 -3.46 -8.30
CA TRP A 464 -20.37 -4.45 -8.48
C TRP A 464 -20.97 -5.78 -8.95
N ARG A 465 -20.36 -6.35 -9.96
CA ARG A 465 -20.78 -7.62 -10.53
C ARG A 465 -19.76 -8.69 -10.19
N PRO A 466 -20.16 -9.75 -9.46
CA PRO A 466 -19.28 -10.89 -9.23
C PRO A 466 -18.86 -11.54 -10.54
N VAL A 467 -17.57 -11.87 -10.63
CA VAL A 467 -17.02 -12.66 -11.74
C VAL A 467 -16.84 -14.09 -11.22
N PRO A 468 -17.47 -15.09 -11.87
CA PRO A 468 -17.33 -16.47 -11.45
C PRO A 468 -15.86 -16.92 -11.47
N VAL A 469 -15.43 -17.58 -10.42
CA VAL A 469 -14.13 -18.26 -10.40
C VAL A 469 -14.25 -19.50 -11.28
N VAL A 470 -13.58 -19.49 -12.42
CA VAL A 470 -13.51 -20.68 -13.27
C VAL A 470 -12.62 -21.70 -12.54
N ARG A 471 -13.22 -22.67 -11.89
CA ARG A 471 -12.49 -23.82 -11.39
C ARG A 471 -11.97 -24.57 -12.61
N GLN A 472 -10.67 -24.56 -12.84
CA GLN A 472 -10.10 -25.54 -13.75
C GLN A 472 -10.44 -26.92 -13.16
N ALA A 473 -11.12 -27.73 -13.94
CA ALA A 473 -11.30 -29.14 -13.57
C ALA A 473 -9.90 -29.72 -13.31
N PRO A 474 -9.70 -30.51 -12.24
CA PRO A 474 -8.44 -31.21 -12.05
C PRO A 474 -8.15 -31.94 -13.35
N GLY A 475 -7.02 -31.61 -13.97
CA GLY A 475 -6.65 -32.14 -15.29
C GLY A 475 -6.74 -33.67 -15.30
N LEU A 476 -7.35 -34.17 -16.35
CA LEU A 476 -7.33 -35.57 -16.73
C LEU A 476 -5.90 -36.06 -16.97
#